data_26bcce8bf52f04dc0548f4482e1b94cd
#
_entry.id   26bcce8bf52f04dc0548f4482e1b94cd
#
_cell.length_a   1.000
_cell.length_b   1.000
_cell.length_c   1.000
_cell.angle_alpha   90.00
_cell.angle_beta   90.00
_cell.angle_gamma   90.00
#
_symmetry.space_group_name_H-M   'P 1'
#
loop_
_entity.id
_entity.type
_entity.pdbx_description
1 polymer ?
#
loop_
_entity_poly.entity_id
_entity_poly.type
_entity_poly.pdbx_seq_one_letter_code
_entity_poly.pdbx_strand_id
1 'polypeptide(L)'
;MKFRIGWAALLAALALVLTLPNSAVAASSTYWFKYYATGGNASTWYNNDASWGVNSSTGTGFVAMVDGKDWGYTSPVTTLPKKLSAISPNNTTWFSQSAYPNSGSYYDATYDIFIDPTAAPTNRNSHNELMIWLNWSNTKPLANAYDASGNAIPTATNVSLGGRTWNIYEYNWPDGVSHTISYLDTNRSGWWSGSLTPFFNWGINRGYYTNDQYLNSIMAGWEFGPGSYTASSWGVAGF
;
A
#
# COMPACT_ATOMS: atom_id res chain seq x y z
N MET A 1 14.41 17.68 34.07
CA MET A 1 13.24 17.12 33.36
C MET A 1 13.79 16.38 32.14
N LYS A 2 13.92 15.05 32.20
CA LYS A 2 14.55 14.26 31.12
C LYS A 2 13.47 13.84 30.14
N PHE A 3 13.45 14.42 28.95
CA PHE A 3 12.62 13.97 27.85
C PHE A 3 13.11 12.59 27.40
N ARG A 4 12.32 11.56 27.71
CA ARG A 4 12.44 10.27 27.04
C ARG A 4 11.77 10.40 25.68
N ILE A 5 12.58 10.56 24.64
CA ILE A 5 12.12 10.40 23.26
C ILE A 5 11.80 8.92 23.11
N GLY A 6 10.49 8.63 23.07
CA GLY A 6 10.00 7.30 22.79
C GLY A 6 10.35 6.91 21.36
N TRP A 7 10.95 5.76 21.20
CA TRP A 7 11.17 5.10 19.90
C TRP A 7 9.83 4.62 19.37
N ALA A 8 9.12 5.50 18.70
CA ALA A 8 7.89 5.18 18.00
C ALA A 8 7.97 5.79 16.61
N ALA A 9 7.79 4.93 15.61
CA ALA A 9 7.54 5.29 14.22
C ALA A 9 8.71 5.97 13.48
N LEU A 10 9.78 5.26 13.23
CA LEU A 10 10.68 5.56 12.13
C LEU A 10 10.84 4.31 11.26
N LEU A 11 9.75 3.81 10.74
CA LEU A 11 9.69 2.81 9.67
C LEU A 11 8.91 3.37 8.48
N ALA A 12 9.00 4.68 8.27
CA ALA A 12 8.63 5.27 7.01
C ALA A 12 9.89 5.34 6.16
N ALA A 13 9.97 4.44 5.18
CA ALA A 13 10.69 4.60 3.93
C ALA A 13 12.11 5.18 4.03
N LEU A 14 13.00 4.54 4.78
CA LEU A 14 14.41 4.65 4.41
C LEU A 14 14.61 3.69 3.22
N ALA A 15 14.44 4.19 2.01
CA ALA A 15 14.86 3.52 0.79
C ALA A 15 16.39 3.40 0.79
N LEU A 16 16.89 2.49 1.61
CA LEU A 16 18.24 2.00 1.43
C LEU A 16 18.16 1.10 0.19
N VAL A 17 18.70 1.57 -0.92
CA VAL A 17 18.95 0.75 -2.11
C VAL A 17 20.01 -0.29 -1.71
N LEU A 18 19.58 -1.31 -1.01
CA LEU A 18 20.31 -2.55 -0.91
C LEU A 18 19.91 -3.36 -2.15
N THR A 19 20.83 -3.54 -3.06
CA THR A 19 20.75 -4.56 -4.11
C THR A 19 20.77 -5.93 -3.41
N LEU A 20 19.63 -6.36 -2.90
CA LEU A 20 19.45 -7.71 -2.42
C LEU A 20 19.20 -8.61 -3.65
N PRO A 21 19.75 -9.82 -3.67
CA PRO A 21 19.47 -10.73 -4.76
C PRO A 21 17.95 -10.97 -4.79
N ASN A 22 17.32 -10.58 -5.90
CA ASN A 22 15.94 -10.96 -6.19
C ASN A 22 15.91 -12.50 -6.20
N SER A 23 15.34 -13.10 -5.16
CA SER A 23 14.88 -14.47 -5.28
C SER A 23 13.82 -14.44 -6.37
N ALA A 24 14.15 -15.01 -7.53
CA ALA A 24 13.23 -15.10 -8.65
C ALA A 24 12.07 -16.01 -8.22
N VAL A 25 11.04 -15.43 -7.65
CA VAL A 25 9.74 -16.07 -7.52
C VAL A 25 9.18 -16.18 -8.93
N ALA A 26 8.55 -17.30 -9.27
CA ALA A 26 7.95 -17.52 -10.57
C ALA A 26 7.11 -16.31 -10.96
N ALA A 27 7.49 -15.64 -12.06
CA ALA A 27 6.82 -14.41 -12.47
C ALA A 27 5.38 -14.73 -12.87
N SER A 28 4.43 -13.94 -12.38
CA SER A 28 3.11 -13.86 -12.99
C SER A 28 3.23 -13.51 -14.47
N SER A 29 2.37 -14.07 -15.30
CA SER A 29 2.31 -13.69 -16.73
C SER A 29 1.71 -12.28 -16.92
N THR A 30 1.02 -11.75 -15.91
CA THR A 30 0.27 -10.49 -15.98
C THR A 30 0.86 -9.44 -15.04
N TYR A 31 1.10 -9.80 -13.80
CA TYR A 31 1.51 -8.89 -12.73
C TYR A 31 2.95 -9.11 -12.31
N TRP A 32 3.53 -8.11 -11.66
CA TRP A 32 4.82 -8.28 -11.01
C TRP A 32 4.64 -8.66 -9.55
N PHE A 33 5.33 -9.71 -9.11
CA PHE A 33 5.37 -10.13 -7.71
C PHE A 33 6.54 -9.44 -7.00
N LYS A 34 6.22 -8.43 -6.20
CA LYS A 34 7.18 -7.61 -5.47
C LYS A 34 7.40 -8.17 -4.07
N TYR A 35 8.67 -8.33 -3.73
CA TYR A 35 9.07 -8.75 -2.39
C TYR A 35 10.37 -8.10 -1.99
N TYR A 36 10.44 -7.58 -0.77
CA TYR A 36 11.69 -7.26 -0.10
C TYR A 36 11.56 -7.51 1.40
N ALA A 37 12.64 -8.03 2.02
CA ALA A 37 12.78 -8.15 3.47
C ALA A 37 13.60 -6.98 4.01
N THR A 38 13.20 -6.48 5.16
CA THR A 38 13.94 -5.45 5.91
C THR A 38 14.77 -6.06 7.03
N GLY A 39 14.61 -7.35 7.31
CA GLY A 39 15.38 -8.12 8.29
C GLY A 39 14.75 -9.48 8.58
N GLY A 40 15.50 -10.34 9.28
CA GLY A 40 15.06 -11.66 9.71
C GLY A 40 14.86 -12.68 8.59
N ASN A 41 14.15 -13.77 8.88
CA ASN A 41 13.91 -14.89 7.98
C ASN A 41 12.46 -14.88 7.49
N ALA A 42 12.30 -14.73 6.18
CA ALA A 42 11.01 -14.86 5.50
C ALA A 42 11.21 -15.55 4.16
N SER A 43 10.21 -16.28 3.69
CA SER A 43 10.16 -16.91 2.39
C SER A 43 8.84 -16.63 1.71
N THR A 44 8.88 -16.31 0.43
CA THR A 44 7.69 -16.09 -0.38
C THR A 44 7.36 -17.31 -1.20
N TRP A 45 6.11 -17.42 -1.58
CA TRP A 45 5.63 -18.43 -2.50
C TRP A 45 4.58 -17.84 -3.44
N TYR A 46 4.48 -18.40 -4.63
CA TYR A 46 3.57 -17.97 -5.67
C TYR A 46 3.07 -19.19 -6.45
N ASN A 47 1.77 -19.40 -6.50
CA ASN A 47 1.13 -20.44 -7.31
C ASN A 47 0.50 -19.86 -8.57
N ASN A 48 -0.23 -18.75 -8.41
CA ASN A 48 -0.86 -17.96 -9.48
C ASN A 48 -1.29 -16.59 -8.91
N ASP A 49 -1.84 -15.72 -9.75
CA ASP A 49 -2.22 -14.35 -9.37
C ASP A 49 -3.27 -14.28 -8.25
N ALA A 50 -4.04 -15.34 -8.03
CA ALA A 50 -5.02 -15.43 -6.95
C ALA A 50 -4.53 -16.23 -5.72
N SER A 51 -3.29 -16.79 -5.75
CA SER A 51 -2.78 -17.63 -4.67
C SER A 51 -1.28 -17.46 -4.51
N TRP A 52 -0.88 -16.64 -3.55
CA TRP A 52 0.50 -16.30 -3.24
C TRP A 52 0.62 -15.82 -1.79
N GLY A 53 1.84 -15.66 -1.31
CA GLY A 53 2.02 -15.20 0.05
C GLY A 53 3.43 -15.19 0.56
N VAL A 54 3.55 -15.01 1.88
CA VAL A 54 4.83 -15.02 2.62
C VAL A 54 4.68 -15.78 3.92
N ASN A 55 5.71 -16.56 4.25
CA ASN A 55 5.89 -17.17 5.57
C ASN A 55 7.11 -16.53 6.21
N SER A 56 6.92 -15.91 7.36
CA SER A 56 7.98 -15.24 8.11
C SER A 56 8.06 -15.80 9.51
N SER A 57 9.24 -16.29 9.90
CA SER A 57 9.50 -16.71 11.28
C SER A 57 9.95 -15.56 12.16
N THR A 58 10.80 -14.69 11.65
CA THR A 58 11.34 -13.52 12.36
C THR A 58 11.49 -12.30 11.44
N GLY A 59 11.20 -12.47 10.14
CA GLY A 59 11.41 -11.43 9.13
C GLY A 59 10.34 -10.37 9.15
N THR A 60 10.72 -9.19 8.71
CA THR A 60 9.86 -8.07 8.40
C THR A 60 10.10 -7.61 6.97
N GLY A 61 9.11 -7.04 6.32
CA GLY A 61 9.25 -6.59 4.94
C GLY A 61 7.93 -6.25 4.28
N PHE A 62 7.96 -6.27 2.96
CA PHE A 62 6.81 -6.01 2.11
C PHE A 62 6.67 -7.09 1.05
N VAL A 63 5.45 -7.52 0.76
CA VAL A 63 5.12 -8.42 -0.32
C VAL A 63 3.79 -8.01 -0.96
N ALA A 64 3.76 -7.89 -2.28
CA ALA A 64 2.56 -7.52 -3.01
C ALA A 64 2.55 -8.04 -4.45
N MET A 65 1.37 -8.17 -5.02
CA MET A 65 1.16 -8.18 -6.47
C MET A 65 0.99 -6.76 -6.95
N VAL A 66 1.62 -6.44 -8.09
CA VAL A 66 1.71 -5.09 -8.65
C VAL A 66 1.21 -5.08 -10.08
N ASP A 67 0.27 -4.18 -10.39
CA ASP A 67 0.00 -3.72 -11.75
C ASP A 67 0.56 -2.33 -11.95
N GLY A 68 1.29 -2.12 -13.04
CA GLY A 68 1.86 -0.82 -13.38
C GLY A 68 3.38 -0.77 -13.36
N LYS A 69 3.89 0.43 -13.07
CA LYS A 69 5.31 0.74 -12.99
C LYS A 69 5.68 1.30 -11.63
N ASP A 70 6.67 0.69 -11.01
CA ASP A 70 7.17 1.06 -9.70
C ASP A 70 8.70 1.08 -9.72
N TRP A 71 9.30 2.29 -9.69
CA TRP A 71 10.75 2.53 -9.58
C TRP A 71 11.67 1.66 -10.41
N GLY A 72 11.42 1.64 -11.72
CA GLY A 72 12.24 0.90 -12.68
C GLY A 72 11.75 -0.51 -12.97
N TYR A 73 10.73 -0.99 -12.28
CA TYR A 73 10.06 -2.26 -12.58
C TYR A 73 8.73 -2.03 -13.27
N THR A 74 8.35 -2.95 -14.14
CA THR A 74 7.09 -2.88 -14.91
C THR A 74 6.44 -4.24 -14.90
N SER A 75 5.13 -4.26 -14.62
CA SER A 75 4.33 -5.49 -14.77
C SER A 75 4.37 -5.99 -16.21
N PRO A 76 4.40 -7.30 -16.44
CA PRO A 76 4.47 -7.87 -17.80
C PRO A 76 3.36 -7.39 -18.73
N VAL A 77 2.15 -7.25 -18.20
CA VAL A 77 0.99 -6.70 -18.93
C VAL A 77 0.36 -5.60 -18.11
N THR A 78 0.50 -4.35 -18.56
CA THR A 78 -0.10 -3.19 -17.88
C THR A 78 -0.44 -2.09 -18.87
N THR A 79 -1.49 -1.32 -18.58
CA THR A 79 -1.81 -0.08 -19.27
C THR A 79 -1.32 1.16 -18.53
N LEU A 80 -0.76 0.96 -17.32
CA LEU A 80 -0.19 2.02 -16.50
C LEU A 80 1.27 2.32 -16.90
N PRO A 81 1.74 3.56 -16.77
CA PRO A 81 1.09 4.69 -16.11
C PRO A 81 0.04 5.36 -17.01
N LYS A 82 -1.01 5.86 -16.39
CA LYS A 82 -2.09 6.57 -17.07
C LYS A 82 -2.54 7.80 -16.27
N LYS A 83 -2.86 8.91 -16.93
CA LYS A 83 -3.43 10.07 -16.24
C LYS A 83 -4.73 9.71 -15.54
N LEU A 84 -4.96 10.27 -14.35
CA LEU A 84 -6.20 10.04 -13.60
C LEU A 84 -7.43 10.41 -14.41
N SER A 85 -7.36 11.49 -15.22
CA SER A 85 -8.43 11.90 -16.14
C SER A 85 -8.77 10.87 -17.23
N ALA A 86 -7.87 9.93 -17.52
CA ALA A 86 -8.06 8.87 -18.50
C ALA A 86 -8.43 7.51 -17.88
N ILE A 87 -8.55 7.43 -16.55
CA ILE A 87 -9.00 6.22 -15.87
C ILE A 87 -10.52 6.10 -16.03
N SER A 88 -10.96 4.91 -16.44
CA SER A 88 -12.40 4.64 -16.54
C SER A 88 -13.09 4.82 -15.19
N PRO A 89 -14.26 5.47 -15.10
CA PRO A 89 -15.04 5.50 -13.87
C PRO A 89 -15.53 4.10 -13.44
N ASN A 90 -15.55 3.14 -14.39
CA ASN A 90 -15.90 1.73 -14.16
C ASN A 90 -14.67 0.87 -13.86
N ASN A 91 -13.53 1.49 -13.50
CA ASN A 91 -12.38 0.72 -13.02
C ASN A 91 -12.76 -0.12 -11.80
N THR A 92 -12.12 -1.25 -11.64
CA THR A 92 -12.29 -2.08 -10.46
C THR A 92 -11.00 -2.79 -10.10
N THR A 93 -10.80 -2.99 -8.82
CA THR A 93 -9.75 -3.84 -8.27
C THR A 93 -10.34 -4.73 -7.19
N TRP A 94 -9.68 -5.85 -6.93
CA TRP A 94 -10.05 -6.74 -5.84
C TRP A 94 -8.82 -7.35 -5.19
N PHE A 95 -8.87 -7.47 -3.88
CA PHE A 95 -7.89 -8.19 -3.08
C PHE A 95 -8.57 -8.85 -1.91
N SER A 96 -8.19 -10.10 -1.65
CA SER A 96 -8.68 -10.88 -0.52
C SER A 96 -7.55 -11.70 0.08
N GLN A 97 -7.49 -11.76 1.40
CA GLN A 97 -6.61 -12.64 2.14
C GLN A 97 -7.39 -13.80 2.76
N SER A 98 -6.82 -15.01 2.69
CA SER A 98 -7.39 -16.22 3.31
C SER A 98 -6.67 -16.64 4.58
N ALA A 99 -5.44 -16.17 4.79
CA ALA A 99 -4.69 -16.36 6.03
C ALA A 99 -3.87 -15.11 6.35
N TYR A 100 -3.80 -14.79 7.63
CA TYR A 100 -2.98 -13.75 8.22
C TYR A 100 -2.76 -14.09 9.71
N PRO A 101 -1.70 -13.56 10.35
CA PRO A 101 -1.43 -13.86 11.75
C PRO A 101 -2.58 -13.41 12.65
N ASN A 102 -2.88 -14.20 13.66
CA ASN A 102 -3.69 -13.78 14.78
C ASN A 102 -2.98 -12.66 15.55
N SER A 103 -3.67 -12.04 16.52
CA SER A 103 -3.17 -10.93 17.31
C SER A 103 -1.73 -11.14 17.84
N GLY A 104 -0.89 -10.12 17.75
CA GLY A 104 0.49 -10.13 18.25
C GLY A 104 1.55 -9.81 17.20
N SER A 105 1.34 -10.15 15.94
CA SER A 105 2.23 -9.78 14.86
C SER A 105 1.99 -8.35 14.38
N TYR A 106 3.04 -7.70 13.92
CA TYR A 106 2.97 -6.45 13.18
C TYR A 106 2.60 -6.75 11.74
N TYR A 107 1.55 -6.14 11.22
CA TYR A 107 1.25 -6.14 9.79
C TYR A 107 0.15 -5.14 9.44
N ASP A 108 0.08 -4.76 8.18
CA ASP A 108 -1.13 -4.31 7.51
C ASP A 108 -1.35 -5.08 6.21
N ALA A 109 -2.61 -5.29 5.88
CA ALA A 109 -3.06 -5.81 4.60
C ALA A 109 -3.63 -4.64 3.82
N THR A 110 -2.93 -4.22 2.78
CA THR A 110 -3.15 -2.93 2.17
C THR A 110 -3.13 -2.99 0.64
N TYR A 111 -3.85 -2.06 0.03
CA TYR A 111 -3.45 -1.52 -1.27
C TYR A 111 -2.43 -0.42 -1.03
N ASP A 112 -1.45 -0.36 -1.93
CA ASP A 112 -0.43 0.67 -1.97
C ASP A 112 -0.37 1.22 -3.40
N ILE A 113 -0.74 2.48 -3.59
CA ILE A 113 -1.07 3.07 -4.88
C ILE A 113 -0.29 4.36 -5.04
N PHE A 114 0.45 4.49 -6.14
CA PHE A 114 1.30 5.66 -6.37
C PHE A 114 0.79 6.56 -7.49
N ILE A 115 0.68 7.86 -7.17
CA ILE A 115 0.27 8.93 -8.09
C ILE A 115 1.36 10.00 -8.12
N ASP A 116 1.84 10.32 -9.32
CA ASP A 116 2.94 11.26 -9.53
C ASP A 116 2.64 12.25 -10.65
N PRO A 117 3.26 13.45 -10.61
CA PRO A 117 3.22 14.37 -11.75
C PRO A 117 3.92 13.81 -12.99
N THR A 118 4.82 12.83 -12.81
CA THR A 118 5.61 12.20 -13.87
C THR A 118 5.17 10.75 -14.09
N ALA A 119 5.06 10.35 -15.35
CA ALA A 119 4.81 8.96 -15.71
C ALA A 119 6.05 8.10 -15.42
N ALA A 120 5.87 7.01 -14.66
CA ALA A 120 6.92 6.04 -14.33
C ALA A 120 8.20 6.69 -13.74
N PRO A 121 8.11 7.43 -12.64
CA PRO A 121 9.27 8.05 -12.02
C PRO A 121 10.29 6.98 -11.59
N THR A 122 11.57 7.29 -11.73
CA THR A 122 12.66 6.42 -11.31
C THR A 122 13.08 6.65 -9.84
N ASN A 123 12.53 7.68 -9.22
CA ASN A 123 12.78 8.06 -7.84
C ASN A 123 11.50 8.58 -7.18
N ARG A 124 11.46 8.59 -5.85
CA ARG A 124 10.33 9.10 -5.05
C ARG A 124 10.35 10.61 -4.85
N ASN A 125 10.57 11.38 -5.88
CA ASN A 125 10.46 12.83 -5.77
C ASN A 125 9.01 13.25 -6.09
N SER A 126 8.31 13.82 -5.13
CA SER A 126 6.97 14.38 -5.30
C SER A 126 5.90 13.34 -5.62
N HIS A 127 5.82 12.27 -4.85
CA HIS A 127 4.81 11.23 -5.03
C HIS A 127 3.68 11.34 -4.01
N ASN A 128 2.50 10.90 -4.44
CA ASN A 128 1.37 10.69 -3.55
C ASN A 128 1.14 9.19 -3.41
N GLU A 129 1.10 8.73 -2.19
CA GLU A 129 0.86 7.36 -1.82
C GLU A 129 -0.55 7.23 -1.20
N LEU A 130 -1.36 6.36 -1.77
CA LEU A 130 -2.67 6.02 -1.23
C LEU A 130 -2.60 4.60 -0.68
N MET A 131 -2.81 4.46 0.62
CA MET A 131 -2.89 3.17 1.29
C MET A 131 -4.34 2.87 1.65
N ILE A 132 -4.85 1.70 1.23
CA ILE A 132 -6.20 1.25 1.62
C ILE A 132 -6.04 0.02 2.49
N TRP A 133 -6.12 0.21 3.81
CA TRP A 133 -5.89 -0.82 4.81
C TRP A 133 -7.17 -1.62 5.06
N LEU A 134 -7.14 -2.89 4.71
CA LEU A 134 -8.28 -3.80 4.86
C LEU A 134 -8.26 -4.53 6.20
N ASN A 135 -7.07 -4.76 6.75
CA ASN A 135 -6.83 -5.33 8.08
C ASN A 135 -5.43 -4.98 8.56
N TRP A 136 -5.19 -4.93 9.87
CA TRP A 136 -3.88 -4.61 10.44
C TRP A 136 -3.77 -5.03 11.88
N SER A 137 -2.55 -5.15 12.38
CA SER A 137 -2.24 -5.43 13.78
C SER A 137 -0.92 -4.79 14.18
N ASN A 138 -0.87 -4.21 15.38
CA ASN A 138 0.32 -3.62 15.99
C ASN A 138 1.08 -2.61 15.10
N THR A 139 0.39 -1.97 14.19
CA THR A 139 0.90 -0.89 13.34
C THR A 139 -0.06 0.28 13.33
N LYS A 140 0.41 1.43 12.90
CA LYS A 140 -0.35 2.69 12.86
C LYS A 140 -0.11 3.37 11.52
N PRO A 141 -1.13 4.00 10.94
CA PRO A 141 -0.93 4.81 9.74
C PRO A 141 -0.08 6.04 10.05
N LEU A 142 0.57 6.58 9.03
CA LEU A 142 1.14 7.92 9.09
C LEU A 142 0.02 8.94 9.25
N ALA A 143 0.24 9.96 10.07
CA ALA A 143 -0.74 11.03 10.31
C ALA A 143 -0.04 12.37 10.61
N ASN A 144 -0.70 13.48 10.29
CA ASN A 144 -0.22 14.81 10.65
C ASN A 144 -0.33 15.11 12.15
N ALA A 145 -1.15 14.36 12.87
CA ALA A 145 -1.36 14.54 14.31
C ALA A 145 -1.41 13.19 15.06
N TYR A 146 -0.91 13.22 16.29
CA TYR A 146 -0.92 12.07 17.20
C TYR A 146 -1.42 12.52 18.58
N ASP A 147 -2.14 11.63 19.28
CA ASP A 147 -2.56 11.87 20.65
C ASP A 147 -1.38 11.74 21.64
N ALA A 148 -1.65 12.02 22.92
CA ALA A 148 -0.64 11.93 23.98
C ALA A 148 -0.07 10.51 24.20
N SER A 149 -0.78 9.48 23.75
CA SER A 149 -0.37 8.08 23.77
C SER A 149 0.36 7.66 22.48
N GLY A 150 0.54 8.58 21.52
CA GLY A 150 1.17 8.34 20.23
C GLY A 150 0.27 7.55 19.27
N ASN A 151 -1.04 7.58 19.41
CA ASN A 151 -1.94 7.04 18.41
C ASN A 151 -2.21 8.08 17.33
N ALA A 152 -2.24 7.65 16.07
CA ALA A 152 -2.58 8.51 14.96
C ALA A 152 -4.02 9.05 15.10
N ILE A 153 -4.19 10.34 14.86
CA ILE A 153 -5.50 11.00 14.87
C ILE A 153 -6.00 11.08 13.43
N PRO A 154 -7.18 10.52 13.12
CA PRO A 154 -7.72 10.58 11.77
C PRO A 154 -8.11 12.00 11.38
N THR A 155 -7.88 12.37 10.13
CA THR A 155 -8.36 13.62 9.53
C THR A 155 -9.87 13.60 9.33
N ALA A 156 -10.41 12.42 9.03
CA ALA A 156 -11.85 12.19 8.91
C ALA A 156 -12.22 10.78 9.38
N THR A 157 -13.43 10.63 9.90
CA THR A 157 -13.94 9.36 10.41
C THR A 157 -15.25 8.98 9.74
N ASN A 158 -15.48 7.68 9.58
CA ASN A 158 -16.72 7.11 9.05
C ASN A 158 -17.09 7.65 7.65
N VAL A 159 -16.09 7.87 6.80
CA VAL A 159 -16.29 8.37 5.43
C VAL A 159 -16.71 7.22 4.52
N SER A 160 -17.79 7.38 3.79
CA SER A 160 -18.29 6.37 2.85
C SER A 160 -17.60 6.53 1.49
N LEU A 161 -16.75 5.58 1.09
CA LEU A 161 -16.06 5.51 -0.21
C LEU A 161 -16.06 4.07 -0.71
N GLY A 162 -16.24 3.87 -2.01
CA GLY A 162 -16.12 2.55 -2.65
C GLY A 162 -16.98 1.45 -2.01
N GLY A 163 -18.17 1.80 -1.51
CA GLY A 163 -19.11 0.86 -0.90
C GLY A 163 -18.78 0.47 0.55
N ARG A 164 -17.82 1.12 1.19
CA ARG A 164 -17.43 0.90 2.60
C ARG A 164 -17.23 2.18 3.37
N THR A 165 -17.00 2.04 4.66
CA THR A 165 -16.75 3.14 5.60
C THR A 165 -15.31 3.09 6.09
N TRP A 166 -14.66 4.25 6.07
CA TRP A 166 -13.23 4.41 6.32
C TRP A 166 -12.94 5.49 7.36
N ASN A 167 -11.93 5.28 8.18
CA ASN A 167 -11.24 6.34 8.88
C ASN A 167 -10.03 6.75 8.04
N ILE A 168 -9.88 8.06 7.81
CA ILE A 168 -8.87 8.59 6.87
C ILE A 168 -7.81 9.33 7.66
N TYR A 169 -6.55 9.02 7.37
CA TYR A 169 -5.36 9.64 7.93
C TYR A 169 -4.55 10.25 6.80
N GLU A 170 -4.04 11.45 7.01
CA GLU A 170 -3.26 12.18 6.03
C GLU A 170 -1.92 12.58 6.64
N TYR A 171 -0.86 12.40 5.88
CA TYR A 171 0.48 12.79 6.27
C TYR A 171 1.15 13.58 5.16
N ASN A 172 1.61 14.79 5.51
CA ASN A 172 2.38 15.64 4.63
C ASN A 172 3.87 15.42 4.92
N TRP A 173 4.60 14.97 3.90
CA TRP A 173 6.02 14.75 4.04
C TRP A 173 6.78 16.07 4.20
N PRO A 174 7.95 16.07 4.87
CA PRO A 174 8.74 17.28 5.06
C PRO A 174 9.28 17.92 3.78
N ASP A 175 9.24 17.22 2.65
CA ASP A 175 9.60 17.74 1.34
C ASP A 175 8.61 18.79 0.80
N GLY A 176 7.44 18.91 1.44
CA GLY A 176 6.40 19.88 1.11
C GLY A 176 5.58 19.58 -0.14
N VAL A 177 5.80 18.41 -0.78
CA VAL A 177 5.18 18.05 -2.06
C VAL A 177 4.63 16.60 -2.08
N SER A 178 5.10 15.75 -1.19
CA SER A 178 4.64 14.36 -1.09
C SER A 178 3.59 14.20 0.01
N HIS A 179 2.62 13.31 -0.23
CA HIS A 179 1.55 13.02 0.72
C HIS A 179 1.30 11.52 0.80
N THR A 180 1.00 11.03 2.01
CA THR A 180 0.45 9.70 2.21
C THR A 180 -0.96 9.83 2.75
N ILE A 181 -1.92 9.15 2.11
CA ILE A 181 -3.33 9.11 2.53
C ILE A 181 -3.68 7.67 2.83
N SER A 182 -3.95 7.37 4.10
CA SER A 182 -4.31 6.03 4.55
C SER A 182 -5.80 5.94 4.86
N TYR A 183 -6.50 5.04 4.18
CA TYR A 183 -7.91 4.72 4.36
C TYR A 183 -8.02 3.42 5.14
N LEU A 184 -8.45 3.44 6.39
CA LEU A 184 -8.56 2.27 7.26
C LEU A 184 -10.01 1.77 7.28
N ASP A 185 -10.22 0.53 6.82
CA ASP A 185 -11.55 -0.11 6.83
C ASP A 185 -12.09 -0.23 8.25
N THR A 186 -13.21 0.43 8.56
CA THR A 186 -13.81 0.38 9.90
C THR A 186 -14.27 -1.03 10.30
N ASN A 187 -14.51 -1.91 9.33
CA ASN A 187 -14.91 -3.30 9.53
C ASN A 187 -13.73 -4.28 9.61
N ARG A 188 -12.52 -3.86 9.17
CA ARG A 188 -11.32 -4.71 9.15
C ARG A 188 -11.57 -6.07 8.51
N SER A 189 -12.24 -6.09 7.37
CA SER A 189 -12.76 -7.31 6.73
C SER A 189 -11.69 -8.18 6.08
N GLY A 190 -10.50 -7.63 5.84
CA GLY A 190 -9.40 -8.32 5.16
C GLY A 190 -9.61 -8.57 3.66
N TRP A 191 -10.65 -8.02 3.09
CA TRP A 191 -10.92 -8.09 1.65
C TRP A 191 -11.66 -6.84 1.18
N TRP A 192 -11.50 -6.48 -0.09
CA TRP A 192 -12.30 -5.44 -0.72
C TRP A 192 -12.28 -5.60 -2.24
N SER A 193 -13.38 -5.18 -2.87
CA SER A 193 -13.48 -5.04 -4.32
C SER A 193 -14.29 -3.80 -4.65
N GLY A 194 -13.80 -3.01 -5.58
CA GLY A 194 -14.49 -1.77 -5.98
C GLY A 194 -13.65 -0.86 -6.87
N SER A 195 -14.24 0.30 -7.17
CA SER A 195 -13.55 1.35 -7.94
C SER A 195 -12.64 2.19 -7.05
N LEU A 196 -11.44 2.50 -7.52
CA LEU A 196 -10.51 3.41 -6.87
C LEU A 196 -10.85 4.90 -7.08
N THR A 197 -11.75 5.22 -8.01
CA THR A 197 -12.13 6.62 -8.33
C THR A 197 -12.56 7.43 -7.10
N PRO A 198 -13.37 6.92 -6.15
CA PRO A 198 -13.72 7.68 -4.95
C PRO A 198 -12.52 8.06 -4.09
N PHE A 199 -11.50 7.21 -4.02
CA PHE A 199 -10.27 7.46 -3.27
C PHE A 199 -9.38 8.48 -3.98
N PHE A 200 -9.29 8.42 -5.31
CA PHE A 200 -8.60 9.45 -6.09
C PHE A 200 -9.26 10.82 -5.92
N ASN A 201 -10.59 10.87 -5.98
CA ASN A 201 -11.33 12.11 -5.80
C ASN A 201 -11.14 12.74 -4.40
N TRP A 202 -10.91 11.93 -3.37
CA TRP A 202 -10.58 12.45 -2.05
C TRP A 202 -9.30 13.31 -2.10
N GLY A 203 -8.20 12.79 -2.60
CA GLY A 203 -6.94 13.53 -2.68
C GLY A 203 -6.99 14.72 -3.63
N ILE A 204 -7.74 14.61 -4.75
CA ILE A 204 -7.98 15.73 -5.67
C ILE A 204 -8.73 16.87 -4.95
N ASN A 205 -9.81 16.56 -4.22
CA ASN A 205 -10.60 17.52 -3.47
C ASN A 205 -9.81 18.17 -2.32
N ARG A 206 -8.79 17.50 -1.82
CA ARG A 206 -7.84 18.03 -0.82
C ARG A 206 -6.73 18.87 -1.45
N GLY A 207 -6.59 18.86 -2.78
CA GLY A 207 -5.55 19.59 -3.49
C GLY A 207 -4.16 18.92 -3.45
N TYR A 208 -4.07 17.65 -3.07
CA TYR A 208 -2.79 16.93 -3.00
C TYR A 208 -2.25 16.58 -4.39
N TYR A 209 -3.13 16.31 -5.32
CA TYR A 209 -2.81 16.05 -6.74
C TYR A 209 -3.98 16.41 -7.63
N THR A 210 -3.77 16.36 -8.94
CA THR A 210 -4.78 16.72 -9.95
C THR A 210 -5.08 15.57 -10.90
N ASN A 211 -6.13 15.71 -11.68
CA ASN A 211 -6.49 14.75 -12.72
C ASN A 211 -5.44 14.60 -13.83
N ASP A 212 -4.49 15.53 -13.94
CA ASP A 212 -3.40 15.49 -14.91
C ASP A 212 -2.21 14.65 -14.45
N GLN A 213 -2.16 14.27 -13.19
CA GLN A 213 -1.12 13.39 -12.66
C GLN A 213 -1.38 11.92 -13.04
N TYR A 214 -0.34 11.12 -12.94
CA TYR A 214 -0.33 9.74 -13.42
C TYR A 214 -0.50 8.76 -12.27
N LEU A 215 -1.48 7.86 -12.40
CA LEU A 215 -1.49 6.60 -11.67
C LEU A 215 -0.36 5.73 -12.25
N ASN A 216 0.65 5.47 -11.45
CA ASN A 216 1.82 4.70 -11.89
C ASN A 216 1.70 3.21 -11.56
N SER A 217 1.21 2.89 -10.37
CA SER A 217 1.03 1.50 -9.95
C SER A 217 -0.11 1.34 -8.95
N ILE A 218 -0.68 0.15 -8.99
CA ILE A 218 -1.61 -0.37 -7.99
C ILE A 218 -0.98 -1.65 -7.45
N MET A 219 -0.75 -1.69 -6.15
CA MET A 219 -0.24 -2.87 -5.45
C MET A 219 -1.26 -3.31 -4.40
N ALA A 220 -1.30 -4.61 -4.08
CA ALA A 220 -1.95 -5.08 -2.87
C ALA A 220 -1.18 -6.24 -2.27
N GLY A 221 -1.11 -6.25 -0.94
CA GLY A 221 -0.33 -7.22 -0.19
C GLY A 221 -0.22 -6.86 1.27
N TRP A 222 0.97 -7.02 1.82
CA TRP A 222 1.25 -6.77 3.23
C TRP A 222 2.59 -6.06 3.44
N GLU A 223 2.58 -5.07 4.32
CA GLU A 223 3.74 -4.84 5.17
C GLU A 223 3.66 -5.88 6.29
N PHE A 224 4.68 -6.73 6.44
CA PHE A 224 4.56 -7.90 7.27
C PHE A 224 5.64 -8.00 8.35
N GLY A 225 5.25 -8.53 9.50
CA GLY A 225 6.12 -9.10 10.54
C GLY A 225 6.04 -10.62 10.56
N PRO A 226 6.51 -11.27 11.64
CA PRO A 226 6.44 -12.71 11.78
C PRO A 226 5.00 -13.25 11.63
N GLY A 227 4.83 -14.28 10.82
CA GLY A 227 3.54 -14.91 10.55
C GLY A 227 3.45 -15.52 9.17
N SER A 228 2.28 -16.05 8.85
CA SER A 228 1.95 -16.60 7.54
C SER A 228 0.81 -15.79 6.93
N TYR A 229 1.00 -15.36 5.70
CA TYR A 229 0.08 -14.51 4.96
C TYR A 229 -0.23 -15.14 3.62
N THR A 230 -1.51 -15.24 3.29
CA THR A 230 -1.98 -15.88 2.06
C THR A 230 -3.02 -15.01 1.39
N ALA A 231 -2.78 -14.63 0.14
CA ALA A 231 -3.77 -14.06 -0.75
C ALA A 231 -4.63 -15.17 -1.36
N SER A 232 -5.92 -14.91 -1.52
CA SER A 232 -6.87 -15.81 -2.17
C SER A 232 -7.53 -15.18 -3.39
N SER A 233 -7.25 -13.89 -3.65
CA SER A 233 -7.77 -13.19 -4.82
C SER A 233 -7.00 -11.88 -5.01
N TRP A 234 -6.67 -11.55 -6.25
CA TRP A 234 -6.09 -10.27 -6.66
C TRP A 234 -6.41 -9.99 -8.13
N GLY A 235 -6.62 -8.73 -8.44
CA GLY A 235 -6.65 -8.26 -9.81
C GLY A 235 -7.11 -6.82 -9.95
N VAL A 236 -6.96 -6.31 -11.17
CA VAL A 236 -7.35 -4.97 -11.62
C VAL A 236 -8.01 -5.04 -12.98
N ALA A 237 -8.96 -4.14 -13.26
CA ALA A 237 -9.61 -4.02 -14.54
C ALA A 237 -10.07 -2.57 -14.81
N GLY A 238 -10.00 -2.12 -16.06
CA GLY A 238 -10.48 -0.80 -16.47
C GLY A 238 -9.52 0.36 -16.17
N PHE A 239 -8.27 0.08 -15.91
CA PHE A 239 -7.22 1.07 -15.69
C PHE A 239 -6.43 1.39 -16.95
#